data_c01b6ebbf49cfc7460a4e404bc63c750
#
_entry.id   c01b6ebbf49cfc7460a4e404bc63c750
#
_cell.length_a   1.000
_cell.length_b   1.000
_cell.length_c   1.000
_cell.angle_alpha   90.00
_cell.angle_beta   90.00
_cell.angle_gamma   90.00
#
_symmetry.space_group_name_H-M   'P 1'
#
loop_
_entity.id
_entity.type
_entity.pdbx_description
1 polymer ?
#
loop_
_entity_poly.entity_id
_entity_poly.type
_entity_poly.pdbx_seq_one_letter_code
_entity_poly.pdbx_strand_id
1 'polypeptide(L)'
;WVATMAWFATYLGPRIGADTALAAVTAYQDDMFPVILPLYLPMLLLFGIHYVMLLAGKTRYPKWMLAFHPVTGNLLLAVIPDMAQAVQVPVATWMSVMSQSSTNTAIVIWCIAAAVYERSHTQ
;
A
#
# COMPACT_ATOMS: atom_id res chain seq x y z
N TRP A 1 -9.60 3.81 5.09
CA TRP A 1 -9.41 2.38 5.23
C TRP A 1 -8.57 2.04 6.46
N VAL A 2 -7.27 2.36 6.49
CA VAL A 2 -6.37 2.03 7.61
C VAL A 2 -6.87 2.58 8.95
N ALA A 3 -7.35 3.83 8.98
CA ALA A 3 -7.94 4.43 10.17
C ALA A 3 -9.21 3.68 10.64
N THR A 4 -10.03 3.22 9.70
CA THR A 4 -11.22 2.41 10.00
C THR A 4 -10.83 1.07 10.61
N MET A 5 -9.83 0.38 10.03
CA MET A 5 -9.33 -0.88 10.55
C MET A 5 -8.67 -0.72 11.95
N ALA A 6 -7.87 0.32 12.13
CA ALA A 6 -7.28 0.64 13.42
C ALA A 6 -8.36 0.93 14.47
N TRP A 7 -9.41 1.66 14.09
CA TRP A 7 -10.54 1.95 14.97
C TRP A 7 -11.30 0.67 15.36
N PHE A 8 -11.59 -0.21 14.39
CA PHE A 8 -12.21 -1.52 14.68
C PHE A 8 -11.35 -2.35 15.63
N ALA A 9 -10.05 -2.46 15.38
CA ALA A 9 -9.15 -3.26 16.20
C ALA A 9 -8.99 -2.70 17.62
N THR A 10 -8.80 -1.39 17.75
CA THR A 10 -8.47 -0.76 19.04
C THR A 10 -9.69 -0.41 19.88
N TYR A 11 -10.81 -0.06 19.25
CA TYR A 11 -11.99 0.41 19.94
C TYR A 11 -13.08 -0.65 20.11
N LEU A 12 -13.34 -1.42 19.08
CA LEU A 12 -14.37 -2.46 19.10
C LEU A 12 -13.87 -3.76 19.77
N GLY A 13 -12.65 -4.19 19.47
CA GLY A 13 -12.10 -5.44 19.98
C GLY A 13 -12.25 -5.62 21.49
N PRO A 14 -11.88 -4.63 22.33
CA PRO A 14 -12.06 -4.71 23.79
C PRO A 14 -13.52 -4.77 24.26
N ARG A 15 -14.48 -4.34 23.40
CA ARG A 15 -15.91 -4.26 23.76
C ARG A 15 -16.71 -5.48 23.36
N ILE A 16 -16.38 -6.10 22.23
CA ILE A 16 -17.17 -7.21 21.66
C ILE A 16 -16.38 -8.52 21.57
N GLY A 17 -15.12 -8.51 22.01
CA GLY A 17 -14.20 -9.64 21.87
C GLY A 17 -13.41 -9.62 20.57
N ALA A 18 -12.16 -10.08 20.62
CA ALA A 18 -11.23 -10.01 19.49
C ALA A 18 -11.74 -10.79 18.25
N ASP A 19 -12.29 -11.99 18.48
CA ASP A 19 -12.79 -12.85 17.39
C ASP A 19 -14.00 -12.23 16.68
N THR A 20 -14.93 -11.63 17.44
CA THR A 20 -16.10 -10.95 16.88
C THR A 20 -15.70 -9.70 16.12
N ALA A 21 -14.73 -8.92 16.65
CA ALA A 21 -14.19 -7.76 15.96
C ALA A 21 -13.48 -8.15 14.67
N LEU A 22 -12.69 -9.22 14.68
CA LEU A 22 -12.01 -9.73 13.49
C LEU A 22 -13.03 -10.18 12.43
N ALA A 23 -14.05 -10.94 12.82
CA ALA A 23 -15.13 -11.38 11.91
C ALA A 23 -15.85 -10.18 11.27
N ALA A 24 -16.17 -9.13 12.05
CA ALA A 24 -16.80 -7.92 11.54
C ALA A 24 -15.89 -7.16 10.55
N VAL A 25 -14.59 -7.08 10.82
CA VAL A 25 -13.61 -6.48 9.92
C VAL A 25 -13.51 -7.25 8.61
N THR A 26 -13.44 -8.58 8.68
CA THR A 26 -13.36 -9.44 7.50
C THR A 26 -14.62 -9.30 6.64
N ALA A 27 -15.82 -9.37 7.23
CA ALA A 27 -17.07 -9.18 6.52
C ALA A 27 -17.13 -7.80 5.84
N TYR A 28 -16.70 -6.74 6.55
CA TYR A 28 -16.63 -5.40 5.96
C TYR A 28 -15.65 -5.33 4.78
N GLN A 29 -14.51 -6.03 4.85
CA GLN A 29 -13.55 -6.09 3.75
C GLN A 29 -14.15 -6.79 2.53
N ASP A 30 -14.79 -7.92 2.73
CA ASP A 30 -15.42 -8.72 1.66
C ASP A 30 -16.52 -7.93 0.97
N ASP A 31 -17.35 -7.21 1.71
CA ASP A 31 -18.42 -6.37 1.17
C ASP A 31 -17.90 -5.12 0.45
N MET A 32 -16.83 -4.51 0.96
CA MET A 32 -16.28 -3.29 0.40
C MET A 32 -15.36 -3.53 -0.81
N PHE A 33 -14.69 -4.67 -0.88
CA PHE A 33 -13.72 -4.95 -1.93
C PHE A 33 -14.33 -4.88 -3.35
N PRO A 34 -15.51 -5.46 -3.63
CA PRO A 34 -16.15 -5.35 -4.94
C PRO A 34 -16.52 -3.92 -5.34
N VAL A 35 -16.79 -3.06 -4.35
CA VAL A 35 -17.13 -1.65 -4.59
C VAL A 35 -15.88 -0.80 -4.83
N ILE A 36 -14.83 -1.07 -4.08
CA ILE A 36 -13.58 -0.29 -4.13
C ILE A 36 -12.73 -0.68 -5.34
N LEU A 37 -12.70 -1.96 -5.70
CA LEU A 37 -11.85 -2.47 -6.79
C LEU A 37 -12.04 -1.71 -8.12
N PRO A 38 -13.27 -1.46 -8.62
CA PRO A 38 -13.46 -0.69 -9.86
C PRO A 38 -12.90 0.74 -9.79
N LEU A 39 -12.87 1.34 -8.60
CA LEU A 39 -12.30 2.67 -8.39
C LEU A 39 -10.76 2.65 -8.39
N TYR A 40 -10.17 1.55 -7.92
CA TYR A 40 -8.71 1.38 -7.89
C TYR A 40 -8.12 0.96 -9.24
N LEU A 41 -8.88 0.24 -10.08
CA LEU A 41 -8.37 -0.24 -11.36
C LEU A 41 -7.81 0.87 -12.27
N PRO A 42 -8.48 2.00 -12.49
CA PRO A 42 -7.92 3.09 -13.29
C PRO A 42 -6.64 3.66 -12.70
N MET A 43 -6.56 3.77 -11.38
CA MET A 43 -5.37 4.25 -10.69
C MET A 43 -4.20 3.27 -10.84
N LEU A 44 -4.44 1.97 -10.67
CA LEU A 44 -3.42 0.93 -10.86
C LEU A 44 -2.92 0.90 -12.30
N LEU A 45 -3.81 1.06 -13.27
CA LEU A 45 -3.47 1.14 -14.69
C LEU A 45 -2.57 2.35 -14.97
N LEU A 46 -2.93 3.53 -14.46
CA LEU A 46 -2.13 4.75 -14.62
C LEU A 46 -0.74 4.59 -13.98
N PHE A 47 -0.65 4.02 -12.80
CA PHE A 47 0.66 3.72 -12.17
C PHE A 47 1.45 2.71 -12.99
N GLY A 48 0.82 1.68 -13.54
CA GLY A 48 1.47 0.70 -14.41
C GLY A 48 2.04 1.36 -15.68
N ILE A 49 1.25 2.19 -16.35
CA ILE A 49 1.67 2.95 -17.53
C ILE A 49 2.84 3.88 -17.17
N HIS A 50 2.70 4.66 -16.10
CA HIS A 50 3.75 5.56 -15.64
C HIS A 50 5.05 4.82 -15.29
N TYR A 51 4.94 3.65 -14.66
CA TYR A 51 6.08 2.78 -14.35
C TYR A 51 6.83 2.36 -15.61
N VAL A 52 6.10 1.90 -16.63
CA VAL A 52 6.68 1.51 -17.93
C VAL A 52 7.32 2.71 -18.62
N MET A 53 6.68 3.87 -18.60
CA MET A 53 7.26 5.10 -19.16
C MET A 53 8.55 5.52 -18.43
N LEU A 54 8.60 5.36 -17.12
CA LEU A 54 9.79 5.65 -16.32
C LEU A 54 10.93 4.67 -16.62
N LEU A 55 10.63 3.37 -16.75
CA LEU A 55 11.58 2.36 -17.21
C LEU A 55 12.15 2.70 -18.59
N ALA A 56 11.30 3.10 -19.51
CA ALA A 56 11.68 3.50 -20.87
C ALA A 56 12.42 4.84 -20.95
N GLY A 57 12.57 5.56 -19.83
CA GLY A 57 13.17 6.89 -19.80
C GLY A 57 12.34 7.96 -20.52
N LYS A 58 11.03 7.77 -20.65
CA LYS A 58 10.08 8.68 -21.29
C LYS A 58 9.40 9.65 -20.33
N THR A 59 9.91 9.77 -19.12
CA THR A 59 9.44 10.72 -18.11
C THR A 59 10.56 11.72 -17.78
N ARG A 60 10.19 12.82 -17.13
CA ARG A 60 11.16 13.79 -16.60
C ARG A 60 11.92 13.28 -15.36
N TYR A 61 11.46 12.19 -14.77
CA TYR A 61 12.07 11.61 -13.59
C TYR A 61 13.20 10.65 -13.97
N PRO A 62 14.32 10.65 -13.23
CA PRO A 62 15.42 9.73 -13.46
C PRO A 62 15.04 8.29 -13.07
N LYS A 63 15.69 7.32 -13.70
CA LYS A 63 15.38 5.88 -13.51
C LYS A 63 15.54 5.40 -12.06
N TRP A 64 16.40 6.00 -11.26
CA TRP A 64 16.56 5.60 -9.85
C TRP A 64 15.28 5.83 -9.02
N MET A 65 14.39 6.72 -9.47
CA MET A 65 13.09 6.92 -8.82
C MET A 65 12.14 5.72 -8.95
N LEU A 66 12.45 4.73 -9.80
CA LEU A 66 11.73 3.45 -9.82
C LEU A 66 11.71 2.77 -8.45
N ALA A 67 12.77 2.93 -7.65
CA ALA A 67 12.84 2.36 -6.30
C ALA A 67 11.73 2.90 -5.36
N PHE A 68 11.27 4.12 -5.60
CA PHE A 68 10.23 4.78 -4.81
C PHE A 68 8.85 4.73 -5.48
N HIS A 69 8.78 4.17 -6.69
CA HIS A 69 7.53 4.13 -7.44
C HIS A 69 6.47 3.26 -6.74
N PRO A 70 5.17 3.63 -6.77
CA PRO A 70 4.11 2.86 -6.12
C PRO A 70 4.07 1.38 -6.48
N VAL A 71 4.39 1.01 -7.72
CA VAL A 71 4.48 -0.39 -8.15
C VAL A 71 5.57 -1.13 -7.38
N THR A 72 6.78 -0.56 -7.31
CA THR A 72 7.90 -1.17 -6.56
C THR A 72 7.61 -1.21 -5.07
N GLY A 73 7.09 -0.11 -4.52
CA GLY A 73 6.71 -0.03 -3.11
C GLY A 73 5.65 -1.07 -2.74
N ASN A 74 4.64 -1.27 -3.59
CA ASN A 74 3.63 -2.31 -3.38
C ASN A 74 4.23 -3.72 -3.38
N LEU A 75 5.11 -4.01 -4.33
CA LEU A 75 5.81 -5.30 -4.39
C LEU A 75 6.62 -5.54 -3.11
N LEU A 76 7.37 -4.56 -2.65
CA LEU A 76 8.21 -4.69 -1.45
C LEU A 76 7.37 -4.79 -0.17
N LEU A 77 6.35 -3.97 -0.01
CA LEU A 77 5.56 -3.88 1.22
C LEU A 77 4.49 -4.96 1.33
N ALA A 78 4.02 -5.52 0.21
CA ALA A 78 3.02 -6.58 0.21
C ALA A 78 3.68 -7.96 0.07
N VAL A 79 4.50 -8.16 -0.96
CA VAL A 79 5.03 -9.48 -1.31
C VAL A 79 6.06 -10.00 -0.31
N ILE A 80 6.94 -9.14 0.21
CA ILE A 80 7.99 -9.57 1.15
C ILE A 80 7.40 -10.10 2.47
N PRO A 81 6.47 -9.41 3.14
CA PRO A 81 5.82 -9.94 4.33
C PRO A 81 5.08 -11.26 4.09
N ASP A 82 4.37 -11.37 2.97
CA ASP A 82 3.64 -12.59 2.63
C ASP A 82 4.58 -13.77 2.40
N MET A 83 5.70 -13.56 1.71
CA MET A 83 6.74 -14.58 1.55
C MET A 83 7.38 -14.97 2.88
N ALA A 84 7.66 -14.02 3.75
CA ALA A 84 8.22 -14.28 5.08
C ALA A 84 7.27 -15.14 5.93
N GLN A 85 5.96 -14.88 5.88
CA GLN A 85 4.95 -15.71 6.54
C GLN A 85 4.90 -17.12 5.96
N ALA A 86 4.96 -17.27 4.65
CA ALA A 86 4.93 -18.57 3.96
C ALA A 86 6.11 -19.47 4.35
N VAL A 87 7.27 -18.89 4.69
CA VAL A 87 8.45 -19.63 5.19
C VAL A 87 8.57 -19.62 6.73
N GLN A 88 7.48 -19.28 7.43
CA GLN A 88 7.40 -19.26 8.91
C GLN A 88 8.41 -18.33 9.60
N VAL A 89 8.89 -17.32 8.93
CA VAL A 89 9.69 -16.27 9.54
C VAL A 89 8.76 -15.34 10.34
N PRO A 90 9.03 -15.08 11.62
CA PRO A 90 8.22 -14.15 12.42
C PRO A 90 8.20 -12.78 11.76
N VAL A 91 7.02 -12.33 11.38
CA VAL A 91 6.81 -11.00 10.82
C VAL A 91 6.35 -10.08 11.94
N ALA A 92 7.03 -8.96 12.13
CA ALA A 92 6.62 -7.97 13.11
C ALA A 92 5.21 -7.44 12.78
N THR A 93 4.39 -7.22 13.80
CA THR A 93 2.99 -6.76 13.64
C THR A 93 2.89 -5.51 12.77
N TRP A 94 3.84 -4.60 12.86
CA TRP A 94 3.87 -3.40 12.02
C TRP A 94 4.06 -3.72 10.53
N MET A 95 4.79 -4.78 10.17
CA MET A 95 4.95 -5.21 8.78
C MET A 95 3.64 -5.73 8.21
N SER A 96 2.86 -6.48 9.01
CA SER A 96 1.54 -6.94 8.59
C SER A 96 0.58 -5.78 8.35
N VAL A 97 0.62 -4.76 9.20
CA VAL A 97 -0.17 -3.53 9.00
C VAL A 97 0.29 -2.77 7.75
N MET A 98 1.60 -2.69 7.51
CA MET A 98 2.15 -2.04 6.31
C MET A 98 1.79 -2.79 5.02
N SER A 99 1.76 -4.12 5.05
CA SER A 99 1.30 -4.94 3.92
C SER A 99 -0.13 -4.58 3.52
N GLN A 100 -1.05 -4.50 4.48
CA GLN A 100 -2.45 -4.13 4.22
C GLN A 100 -2.64 -2.70 3.71
N SER A 101 -1.72 -1.79 4.03
CA SER A 101 -1.73 -0.39 3.57
C SER A 101 -0.67 -0.09 2.50
N SER A 102 -0.09 -1.11 1.90
CA SER A 102 1.07 -1.01 1.01
C SER A 102 0.88 0.00 -0.12
N THR A 103 -0.27 -0.01 -0.78
CA THR A 103 -0.57 0.90 -1.88
C THR A 103 -0.55 2.36 -1.44
N ASN A 104 -1.23 2.68 -0.33
CA ASN A 104 -1.28 4.04 0.18
C ASN A 104 0.10 4.52 0.67
N THR A 105 0.81 3.66 1.37
CA THR A 105 2.18 3.94 1.85
C THR A 105 3.12 4.19 0.68
N ALA A 106 3.08 3.35 -0.35
CA ALA A 106 3.90 3.49 -1.54
C ALA A 106 3.59 4.79 -2.31
N ILE A 107 2.32 5.19 -2.41
CA ILE A 107 1.92 6.48 -3.01
C ILE A 107 2.48 7.65 -2.22
N VAL A 108 2.40 7.64 -0.90
CA VAL A 108 2.94 8.71 -0.05
C VAL A 108 4.46 8.82 -0.22
N ILE A 109 5.18 7.70 -0.21
CA ILE A 109 6.62 7.67 -0.44
C ILE A 109 6.97 8.25 -1.81
N TRP A 110 6.23 7.88 -2.86
CA TRP A 110 6.41 8.43 -4.19
C TRP A 110 6.19 9.94 -4.24
N CYS A 111 5.10 10.44 -3.64
CA CYS A 111 4.80 11.87 -3.61
C CYS A 111 5.92 12.67 -2.92
N ILE A 112 6.45 12.15 -1.81
CA ILE A 112 7.58 12.78 -1.10
C ILE A 112 8.83 12.78 -1.98
N ALA A 113 9.19 11.64 -2.57
CA ALA A 113 10.36 11.53 -3.44
C ALA A 113 10.26 12.46 -4.66
N ALA A 114 9.08 12.53 -5.30
CA ALA A 114 8.82 13.42 -6.42
C ALA A 114 8.92 14.90 -6.02
N ALA A 115 8.33 15.28 -4.89
CA ALA A 115 8.40 16.66 -4.38
C ALA A 115 9.84 17.09 -4.05
N VAL A 116 10.63 16.21 -3.44
CA VAL A 116 12.05 16.46 -3.15
C VAL A 116 12.84 16.62 -4.45
N TYR A 117 12.61 15.73 -5.41
CA TYR A 117 13.27 15.80 -6.73
C TYR A 117 12.95 17.12 -7.45
N GLU A 118 11.67 17.49 -7.55
CA GLU A 118 11.23 18.73 -8.19
C GLU A 118 11.87 19.95 -7.55
N ARG A 119 11.85 20.02 -6.21
CA ARG A 119 12.43 21.13 -5.48
C ARG A 119 13.93 21.29 -5.73
N SER A 120 14.66 20.18 -5.88
CA SER A 120 16.10 20.21 -6.12
C SER A 120 16.49 20.59 -7.55
N HIS A 121 15.55 20.58 -8.51
CA HIS A 121 15.80 20.85 -9.93
C HIS A 121 15.11 22.13 -10.43
N THR A 122 14.36 22.82 -9.59
CA THR A 122 13.70 24.10 -9.90
C THR A 122 14.45 25.32 -9.33
N GLN A 123 15.53 25.10 -8.62
CA GLN A 123 16.47 26.13 -8.15
C GLN A 123 17.69 26.22 -9.08
#